data_28497ffdf72232d3c59458e6d14d9d1e
#
_entry.id   28497ffdf72232d3c59458e6d14d9d1e
#
_cell.length_a   1.000
_cell.length_b   1.000
_cell.length_c   1.000
_cell.angle_alpha   90.00
_cell.angle_beta   90.00
_cell.angle_gamma   90.00
#
_symmetry.space_group_name_H-M   'P 1'
#
loop_
_entity.id
_entity.type
_entity.pdbx_description
1 polymer ?
#
loop_
_entity_poly.entity_id
_entity_poly.type
_entity_poly.pdbx_seq_one_letter_code
_entity_poly.pdbx_strand_id
1 'polypeptide(L)'
;LPSAPAHIREKWNQLHAEKGLEYLQNQLREKDPTYYQTVDTQNPHRIIRALEAMEVSGKTFSELRNRSFVERTFDVIPILINPPRETLYNRINKRVDTMVESGLIDEAKELESIKHVNALNTVGYKEFYNDDSTENSIEKVKQHTRNFAKRQTTWFKKYADFETFDSNEFDPVWRHLSTRLSV
;
A
#
# COMPACT_ATOMS: atom_id res chain seq x y z
N LEU A 1 -6.40 -3.83 -14.12
CA LEU A 1 -7.78 -3.50 -13.77
C LEU A 1 -8.16 -2.16 -14.39
N PRO A 2 -9.38 -2.01 -14.97
CA PRO A 2 -9.81 -0.76 -15.56
C PRO A 2 -9.86 0.37 -14.51
N SER A 3 -9.55 1.59 -14.94
CA SER A 3 -9.75 2.78 -14.13
C SER A 3 -11.23 3.16 -14.16
N ALA A 4 -11.83 3.37 -13.01
CA ALA A 4 -13.23 3.79 -12.95
C ALA A 4 -13.33 5.31 -13.19
N PRO A 5 -14.24 5.77 -14.07
CA PRO A 5 -14.60 7.17 -14.19
C PRO A 5 -15.08 7.75 -12.87
N ALA A 6 -14.91 9.07 -12.68
CA ALA A 6 -15.25 9.73 -11.42
C ALA A 6 -16.71 9.50 -10.99
N HIS A 7 -17.65 9.59 -11.91
CA HIS A 7 -19.07 9.42 -11.62
C HIS A 7 -19.44 8.03 -11.09
N ILE A 8 -18.74 6.96 -11.54
CA ILE A 8 -18.95 5.59 -11.03
C ILE A 8 -18.42 5.51 -9.60
N ARG A 9 -17.25 6.09 -9.33
CA ARG A 9 -16.69 6.13 -7.98
C ARG A 9 -17.56 6.91 -7.02
N GLU A 10 -18.04 8.07 -7.42
CA GLU A 10 -18.94 8.91 -6.63
C GLU A 10 -20.24 8.18 -6.32
N LYS A 11 -20.85 7.51 -7.30
CA LYS A 11 -22.03 6.67 -7.12
C LYS A 11 -21.84 5.62 -6.02
N TRP A 12 -20.76 4.83 -6.07
CA TRP A 12 -20.52 3.79 -5.08
C TRP A 12 -20.16 4.33 -3.69
N ASN A 13 -19.47 5.45 -3.62
CA ASN A 13 -19.21 6.14 -2.36
C ASN A 13 -20.51 6.71 -1.76
N GLN A 14 -21.38 7.27 -2.57
CA GLN A 14 -22.69 7.76 -2.13
C GLN A 14 -23.57 6.61 -1.64
N LEU A 15 -23.64 5.51 -2.37
CA LEU A 15 -24.39 4.31 -1.94
C LEU A 15 -23.85 3.73 -0.62
N HIS A 16 -22.52 3.78 -0.41
CA HIS A 16 -21.94 3.41 0.86
C HIS A 16 -22.37 4.34 2.00
N ALA A 17 -22.35 5.64 1.76
CA ALA A 17 -22.77 6.64 2.77
C ALA A 17 -24.24 6.53 3.14
N GLU A 18 -25.13 6.26 2.15
CA GLU A 18 -26.58 6.18 2.34
C GLU A 18 -27.05 4.84 2.90
N LYS A 19 -26.48 3.73 2.44
CA LYS A 19 -26.98 2.36 2.70
C LYS A 19 -26.03 1.51 3.55
N GLY A 20 -24.85 2.03 3.86
CA GLY A 20 -23.86 1.36 4.70
C GLY A 20 -23.09 0.24 4.03
N LEU A 21 -22.22 -0.39 4.81
CA LEU A 21 -21.31 -1.45 4.35
C LEU A 21 -22.06 -2.72 3.93
N GLU A 22 -23.11 -3.09 4.65
CA GLU A 22 -23.88 -4.30 4.38
C GLU A 22 -24.50 -4.31 2.97
N TYR A 23 -24.95 -3.15 2.49
CA TYR A 23 -25.44 -3.02 1.13
C TYR A 23 -24.34 -3.34 0.10
N LEU A 24 -23.14 -2.82 0.29
CA LEU A 24 -22.01 -3.11 -0.61
C LEU A 24 -21.63 -4.59 -0.58
N GLN A 25 -21.64 -5.21 0.61
CA GLN A 25 -21.36 -6.64 0.78
C GLN A 25 -22.40 -7.49 0.02
N ASN A 26 -23.67 -7.16 0.11
CA ASN A 26 -24.74 -7.84 -0.60
C ASN A 26 -24.61 -7.68 -2.12
N GLN A 27 -24.29 -6.46 -2.61
CA GLN A 27 -24.04 -6.21 -4.03
C GLN A 27 -22.85 -7.03 -4.54
N LEU A 28 -21.78 -7.13 -3.77
CA LEU A 28 -20.62 -7.94 -4.17
C LEU A 28 -20.95 -9.43 -4.13
N ARG A 29 -21.65 -9.91 -3.11
CA ARG A 29 -22.05 -11.31 -2.97
C ARG A 29 -22.91 -11.76 -4.15
N GLU A 30 -23.85 -10.92 -4.58
CA GLU A 30 -24.73 -11.20 -5.73
C GLU A 30 -23.97 -11.22 -7.06
N LYS A 31 -23.09 -10.22 -7.28
CA LYS A 31 -22.42 -10.02 -8.56
C LYS A 31 -21.17 -10.88 -8.75
N ASP A 32 -20.45 -11.20 -7.66
CA ASP A 32 -19.21 -12.00 -7.67
C ASP A 32 -19.07 -12.81 -6.38
N PRO A 33 -19.80 -13.91 -6.23
CA PRO A 33 -19.71 -14.79 -5.05
C PRO A 33 -18.28 -15.32 -4.81
N THR A 34 -17.54 -15.56 -5.87
CA THR A 34 -16.17 -16.09 -5.80
C THR A 34 -15.21 -15.09 -5.15
N TYR A 35 -15.27 -13.83 -5.57
CA TYR A 35 -14.44 -12.81 -4.94
C TYR A 35 -14.91 -12.48 -3.52
N TYR A 36 -16.22 -12.49 -3.28
CA TYR A 36 -16.79 -12.26 -1.96
C TYR A 36 -16.23 -13.21 -0.89
N GLN A 37 -15.99 -14.47 -1.22
CA GLN A 37 -15.43 -15.47 -0.28
C GLN A 37 -13.97 -15.19 0.10
N THR A 38 -13.24 -14.43 -0.71
CA THR A 38 -11.79 -14.22 -0.54
C THR A 38 -11.40 -12.81 -0.12
N VAL A 39 -12.29 -11.84 -0.32
CA VAL A 39 -12.05 -10.45 0.03
C VAL A 39 -12.27 -10.20 1.52
N ASP A 40 -11.51 -9.23 2.06
CA ASP A 40 -11.84 -8.65 3.35
C ASP A 40 -13.12 -7.82 3.22
N THR A 41 -14.24 -8.42 3.62
CA THR A 41 -15.58 -7.81 3.53
C THR A 41 -15.80 -6.67 4.51
N GLN A 42 -14.93 -6.47 5.50
CA GLN A 42 -14.96 -5.32 6.40
C GLN A 42 -14.25 -4.09 5.82
N ASN A 43 -13.63 -4.22 4.64
CA ASN A 43 -12.95 -3.12 3.97
C ASN A 43 -13.81 -2.56 2.82
N PRO A 44 -14.53 -1.44 3.03
CA PRO A 44 -15.41 -0.86 2.01
C PRO A 44 -14.65 -0.44 0.76
N HIS A 45 -13.41 0.04 0.88
CA HIS A 45 -12.61 0.45 -0.28
C HIS A 45 -12.30 -0.73 -1.22
N ARG A 46 -12.09 -1.94 -0.68
CA ARG A 46 -11.87 -3.13 -1.51
C ARG A 46 -13.14 -3.56 -2.23
N ILE A 47 -14.28 -3.49 -1.56
CA ILE A 47 -15.57 -3.81 -2.14
C ILE A 47 -15.95 -2.81 -3.23
N ILE A 48 -15.85 -1.51 -2.93
CA ILE A 48 -16.12 -0.43 -3.90
C ILE A 48 -15.23 -0.61 -5.14
N ARG A 49 -13.92 -0.85 -4.95
CA ARG A 49 -13.00 -1.06 -6.08
C ARG A 49 -13.39 -2.24 -6.96
N ALA A 50 -13.90 -3.31 -6.38
CA ALA A 50 -14.40 -4.46 -7.15
C ALA A 50 -15.67 -4.09 -7.92
N LEU A 51 -16.64 -3.46 -7.26
CA LEU A 51 -17.89 -3.03 -7.87
C LEU A 51 -17.68 -2.02 -9.01
N GLU A 52 -16.79 -1.05 -8.82
CA GLU A 52 -16.34 -0.11 -9.87
C GLU A 52 -15.80 -0.86 -11.10
N ALA A 53 -14.87 -1.79 -10.86
CA ALA A 53 -14.22 -2.52 -11.96
C ALA A 53 -15.20 -3.41 -12.72
N MET A 54 -16.14 -4.04 -12.02
CA MET A 54 -17.21 -4.84 -12.63
C MET A 54 -18.18 -3.97 -13.45
N GLU A 55 -18.56 -2.81 -12.93
CA GLU A 55 -19.46 -1.89 -13.64
C GLU A 55 -18.84 -1.35 -14.93
N VAL A 56 -17.53 -1.04 -14.90
CA VAL A 56 -16.80 -0.55 -16.09
C VAL A 56 -16.56 -1.64 -17.13
N SER A 57 -16.25 -2.86 -16.69
CA SER A 57 -15.82 -3.93 -17.60
C SER A 57 -16.94 -4.86 -18.07
N GLY A 58 -18.06 -4.89 -17.34
CA GLY A 58 -19.12 -5.89 -17.54
C GLY A 58 -18.71 -7.33 -17.14
N LYS A 59 -17.56 -7.51 -16.50
CA LYS A 59 -17.03 -8.81 -16.07
C LYS A 59 -16.97 -8.89 -14.55
N THR A 60 -17.02 -10.10 -13.97
CA THR A 60 -16.78 -10.27 -12.54
C THR A 60 -15.34 -9.86 -12.17
N PHE A 61 -15.15 -9.42 -10.92
CA PHE A 61 -13.82 -9.06 -10.46
C PHE A 61 -12.88 -10.28 -10.37
N SER A 62 -13.46 -11.44 -10.10
CA SER A 62 -12.75 -12.74 -10.16
C SER A 62 -12.20 -13.01 -11.56
N GLU A 63 -12.99 -12.80 -12.61
CA GLU A 63 -12.51 -12.94 -14.00
C GLU A 63 -11.41 -11.93 -14.33
N LEU A 64 -11.57 -10.68 -13.91
CA LEU A 64 -10.56 -9.63 -14.12
C LEU A 64 -9.22 -9.92 -13.41
N ARG A 65 -9.28 -10.65 -12.28
CA ARG A 65 -8.09 -11.08 -11.54
C ARG A 65 -7.48 -12.36 -12.08
N ASN A 66 -8.25 -13.23 -12.68
CA ASN A 66 -7.77 -14.43 -13.36
C ASN A 66 -6.99 -14.00 -14.61
N ARG A 67 -5.76 -13.51 -14.40
CA ARG A 67 -4.82 -13.38 -15.49
C ARG A 67 -4.49 -14.79 -15.94
N SER A 68 -4.82 -15.12 -17.19
CA SER A 68 -4.18 -16.24 -17.87
C SER A 68 -2.68 -16.13 -17.62
N PHE A 69 -2.06 -17.23 -17.24
CA PHE A 69 -0.60 -17.30 -17.10
C PHE A 69 -0.01 -16.78 -18.42
N VAL A 70 0.60 -15.61 -18.34
CA VAL A 70 1.34 -15.07 -19.48
C VAL A 70 2.76 -15.61 -19.34
N GLU A 71 3.12 -16.53 -20.21
CA GLU A 71 4.49 -16.99 -20.31
C GLU A 71 5.41 -15.80 -20.55
N ARG A 72 6.39 -15.64 -19.67
CA ARG A 72 7.34 -14.53 -19.78
C ARG A 72 8.61 -15.04 -20.45
N THR A 73 9.20 -14.22 -21.28
CA THR A 73 10.45 -14.49 -21.99
C THR A 73 11.70 -14.21 -21.14
N PHE A 74 11.52 -14.01 -19.82
CA PHE A 74 12.60 -13.71 -18.89
C PHE A 74 12.35 -14.39 -17.54
N ASP A 75 13.42 -14.74 -16.87
CA ASP A 75 13.40 -15.24 -15.51
C ASP A 75 13.49 -14.10 -14.49
N VAL A 76 12.91 -14.30 -13.32
CA VAL A 76 12.92 -13.33 -12.21
C VAL A 76 13.74 -13.92 -11.08
N ILE A 77 14.78 -13.22 -10.65
CA ILE A 77 15.56 -13.55 -9.45
C ILE A 77 15.11 -12.60 -8.33
N PRO A 78 14.22 -13.02 -7.43
CA PRO A 78 13.73 -12.16 -6.38
C PRO A 78 14.73 -12.09 -5.23
N ILE A 79 15.15 -10.88 -4.86
CA ILE A 79 15.98 -10.62 -3.69
C ILE A 79 15.28 -9.62 -2.76
N LEU A 80 15.44 -9.80 -1.46
CA LEU A 80 14.93 -8.90 -0.44
C LEU A 80 16.08 -8.29 0.35
N ILE A 81 16.26 -6.98 0.26
CA ILE A 81 17.18 -6.26 1.12
C ILE A 81 16.44 -5.86 2.40
N ASN A 82 16.78 -6.52 3.49
CA ASN A 82 16.10 -6.32 4.77
C ASN A 82 17.11 -6.21 5.92
N PRO A 83 17.54 -4.99 6.27
CA PRO A 83 18.50 -4.78 7.34
C PRO A 83 17.93 -5.21 8.70
N PRO A 84 18.78 -5.45 9.72
CA PRO A 84 18.35 -5.68 11.08
C PRO A 84 17.37 -4.60 11.55
N ARG A 85 16.38 -5.00 12.34
CA ARG A 85 15.27 -4.11 12.76
C ARG A 85 15.76 -2.83 13.42
N GLU A 86 16.77 -2.91 14.26
CA GLU A 86 17.34 -1.76 14.93
C GLU A 86 17.97 -0.77 13.95
N THR A 87 18.75 -1.26 13.00
CA THR A 87 19.34 -0.47 11.93
C THR A 87 18.27 0.22 11.09
N LEU A 88 17.21 -0.52 10.72
CA LEU A 88 16.08 0.02 9.96
C LEU A 88 15.37 1.15 10.72
N TYR A 89 15.11 0.95 12.02
CA TYR A 89 14.41 1.94 12.84
C TYR A 89 15.26 3.20 13.07
N ASN A 90 16.57 3.05 13.26
CA ASN A 90 17.49 4.18 13.37
C ASN A 90 17.55 4.99 12.08
N ARG A 91 17.59 4.32 10.92
CA ARG A 91 17.54 4.98 9.61
C ARG A 91 16.21 5.71 9.39
N ILE A 92 15.09 5.11 9.78
CA ILE A 92 13.77 5.75 9.70
C ILE A 92 13.73 7.01 10.55
N ASN A 93 14.14 6.93 11.82
CA ASN A 93 14.14 8.07 12.71
C ASN A 93 15.00 9.22 12.15
N LYS A 94 16.24 8.90 11.78
CA LYS A 94 17.16 9.89 11.19
C LYS A 94 16.61 10.52 9.92
N ARG A 95 15.97 9.71 9.05
CA ARG A 95 15.33 10.24 7.83
C ARG A 95 14.22 11.24 8.16
N VAL A 96 13.38 10.94 9.16
CA VAL A 96 12.32 11.87 9.57
C VAL A 96 12.92 13.15 10.11
N ASP A 97 13.97 13.06 10.95
CA ASP A 97 14.66 14.26 11.46
C ASP A 97 15.20 15.12 10.31
N THR A 98 15.86 14.51 9.34
CA THR A 98 16.34 15.23 8.13
C THR A 98 15.20 15.85 7.31
N MET A 99 14.04 15.17 7.19
CA MET A 99 12.87 15.72 6.49
C MET A 99 12.34 16.96 7.21
N VAL A 100 12.29 16.94 8.55
CA VAL A 100 11.90 18.10 9.37
C VAL A 100 12.87 19.27 9.18
N GLU A 101 14.18 18.99 9.27
CA GLU A 101 15.21 19.98 9.02
C GLU A 101 15.13 20.58 7.60
N SER A 102 14.64 19.80 6.64
CA SER A 102 14.48 20.21 5.23
C SER A 102 13.15 20.93 4.93
N GLY A 103 12.31 21.19 5.94
CA GLY A 103 11.09 21.98 5.78
C GLY A 103 9.77 21.19 5.69
N LEU A 104 9.76 19.90 6.05
CA LEU A 104 8.54 19.07 6.01
C LEU A 104 7.34 19.71 6.71
N ILE A 105 7.56 20.41 7.83
CA ILE A 105 6.49 21.02 8.62
C ILE A 105 5.85 22.17 7.85
N ASP A 106 6.66 23.01 7.23
CA ASP A 106 6.18 24.16 6.48
C ASP A 106 5.46 23.70 5.21
N GLU A 107 6.00 22.71 4.50
CA GLU A 107 5.34 22.07 3.37
C GLU A 107 3.97 21.49 3.76
N ALA A 108 3.88 20.78 4.89
CA ALA A 108 2.61 20.23 5.36
C ALA A 108 1.58 21.31 5.67
N LYS A 109 2.00 22.44 6.28
CA LYS A 109 1.12 23.58 6.57
C LYS A 109 0.62 24.26 5.29
N GLU A 110 1.47 24.47 4.30
CA GLU A 110 1.08 25.04 3.00
C GLU A 110 0.01 24.19 2.29
N LEU A 111 0.09 22.87 2.46
CA LEU A 111 -0.84 21.90 1.85
C LEU A 111 -2.12 21.67 2.68
N GLU A 112 -2.26 22.27 3.86
CA GLU A 112 -3.39 22.01 4.76
C GLU A 112 -4.75 22.32 4.13
N SER A 113 -4.83 23.36 3.30
CA SER A 113 -6.08 23.73 2.61
C SER A 113 -6.63 22.63 1.70
N ILE A 114 -5.78 21.71 1.25
CA ILE A 114 -6.11 20.57 0.40
C ILE A 114 -5.91 19.21 1.10
N LYS A 115 -5.88 19.17 2.43
CA LYS A 115 -5.67 17.94 3.23
C LYS A 115 -6.66 16.81 2.96
N HIS A 116 -7.81 17.13 2.34
CA HIS A 116 -8.81 16.14 1.92
C HIS A 116 -8.36 15.30 0.71
N VAL A 117 -7.34 15.73 -0.02
CA VAL A 117 -6.81 14.98 -1.17
C VAL A 117 -6.12 13.70 -0.68
N ASN A 118 -6.45 12.58 -1.32
CA ASN A 118 -5.98 11.27 -0.89
C ASN A 118 -4.44 11.14 -0.82
N ALA A 119 -3.72 11.88 -1.65
CA ALA A 119 -2.25 11.91 -1.64
C ALA A 119 -1.68 12.41 -0.30
N LEU A 120 -2.39 13.32 0.38
CA LEU A 120 -1.99 13.87 1.67
C LEU A 120 -2.45 13.03 2.87
N ASN A 121 -3.29 12.01 2.66
CA ASN A 121 -3.64 11.03 3.68
C ASN A 121 -2.57 9.93 3.80
N THR A 122 -1.32 10.32 3.78
CA THR A 122 -0.16 9.43 3.91
C THR A 122 0.66 9.80 5.14
N VAL A 123 1.52 8.87 5.58
CA VAL A 123 2.45 9.13 6.67
C VAL A 123 3.44 10.22 6.25
N GLY A 124 3.58 11.22 7.10
CA GLY A 124 4.44 12.40 6.88
C GLY A 124 3.67 13.70 6.71
N TYR A 125 2.40 13.64 6.30
CA TYR A 125 1.55 14.84 6.19
C TYR A 125 0.38 14.80 7.17
N LYS A 126 -0.40 13.72 7.18
CA LYS A 126 -1.62 13.63 8.00
C LYS A 126 -1.40 13.81 9.50
N GLU A 127 -0.21 13.56 9.98
CA GLU A 127 0.15 13.73 11.38
C GLU A 127 0.24 15.21 11.78
N PHE A 128 0.40 16.12 10.82
CA PHE A 128 0.46 17.56 11.05
C PHE A 128 -0.88 18.27 10.90
N TYR A 129 -1.95 17.58 10.51
CA TYR A 129 -3.29 18.14 10.32
C TYR A 129 -4.22 17.96 11.54
N ASN A 130 -3.67 17.61 12.68
CA ASN A 130 -4.37 17.46 13.95
C ASN A 130 -3.95 18.56 14.92
N ASP A 131 -4.68 18.70 16.03
CA ASP A 131 -4.38 19.66 17.10
C ASP A 131 -3.23 19.19 18.03
N ASP A 132 -2.37 18.30 17.57
CA ASP A 132 -1.21 17.86 18.33
C ASP A 132 -0.08 18.89 18.31
N SER A 133 0.81 18.84 19.31
CA SER A 133 2.05 19.62 19.23
C SER A 133 2.93 19.12 18.06
N THR A 134 3.78 20.00 17.55
CA THR A 134 4.71 19.69 16.47
C THR A 134 5.62 18.49 16.83
N GLU A 135 6.11 18.44 18.07
CA GLU A 135 6.95 17.37 18.59
C GLU A 135 6.21 16.03 18.57
N ASN A 136 4.94 16.01 19.03
CA ASN A 136 4.10 14.81 19.02
C ASN A 136 3.83 14.35 17.57
N SER A 137 3.61 15.27 16.65
CA SER A 137 3.40 14.95 15.23
C SER A 137 4.64 14.32 14.62
N ILE A 138 5.83 14.84 14.90
CA ILE A 138 7.11 14.24 14.45
C ILE A 138 7.27 12.82 15.00
N GLU A 139 7.02 12.60 16.28
CA GLU A 139 7.11 11.25 16.87
C GLU A 139 6.08 10.29 16.27
N LYS A 140 4.88 10.76 15.95
CA LYS A 140 3.86 9.98 15.23
C LYS A 140 4.32 9.62 13.82
N VAL A 141 4.95 10.54 13.08
CA VAL A 141 5.53 10.24 11.76
C VAL A 141 6.58 9.13 11.87
N LYS A 142 7.51 9.21 12.82
CA LYS A 142 8.50 8.15 13.07
C LYS A 142 7.83 6.83 13.38
N GLN A 143 6.88 6.82 14.32
CA GLN A 143 6.16 5.61 14.74
C GLN A 143 5.37 4.98 13.57
N HIS A 144 4.62 5.77 12.82
CA HIS A 144 3.81 5.28 11.71
C HIS A 144 4.69 4.76 10.57
N THR A 145 5.84 5.39 10.31
CA THR A 145 6.82 4.91 9.34
C THR A 145 7.43 3.57 9.78
N ARG A 146 7.80 3.41 11.07
CA ARG A 146 8.24 2.10 11.60
C ARG A 146 7.15 1.03 11.48
N ASN A 147 5.89 1.38 11.75
CA ASN A 147 4.76 0.46 11.59
C ASN A 147 4.53 0.09 10.12
N PHE A 148 4.74 1.03 9.21
CA PHE A 148 4.66 0.75 7.77
C PHE A 148 5.75 -0.24 7.34
N ALA A 149 7.00 -0.01 7.74
CA ALA A 149 8.12 -0.93 7.48
C ALA A 149 7.87 -2.34 8.07
N LYS A 150 7.31 -2.42 9.29
CA LYS A 150 6.91 -3.70 9.89
C LYS A 150 5.88 -4.44 9.03
N ARG A 151 4.87 -3.72 8.51
CA ARG A 151 3.86 -4.33 7.61
C ARG A 151 4.49 -4.82 6.30
N GLN A 152 5.43 -4.08 5.71
CA GLN A 152 6.17 -4.50 4.52
C GLN A 152 6.94 -5.79 4.79
N THR A 153 7.73 -5.85 5.88
CA THR A 153 8.47 -7.05 6.25
C THR A 153 7.54 -8.26 6.45
N THR A 154 6.38 -8.06 7.10
CA THR A 154 5.38 -9.12 7.28
C THR A 154 4.79 -9.58 5.95
N TRP A 155 4.58 -8.65 5.01
CA TRP A 155 4.05 -8.97 3.69
C TRP A 155 5.05 -9.79 2.87
N PHE A 156 6.32 -9.37 2.84
CA PHE A 156 7.38 -10.08 2.11
C PHE A 156 7.65 -11.49 2.67
N LYS A 157 7.50 -11.71 3.97
CA LYS A 157 7.62 -13.05 4.57
C LYS A 157 6.63 -14.10 4.05
N LYS A 158 5.57 -13.68 3.37
CA LYS A 158 4.61 -14.60 2.72
C LYS A 158 5.16 -15.21 1.42
N TYR A 159 6.22 -14.66 0.88
CA TYR A 159 6.85 -15.12 -0.36
C TYR A 159 8.15 -15.83 -0.01
N ALA A 160 8.13 -17.16 -0.06
CA ALA A 160 9.27 -18.00 0.29
C ALA A 160 10.43 -17.90 -0.73
N ASP A 161 10.15 -17.34 -1.92
CA ASP A 161 11.10 -17.32 -3.03
C ASP A 161 12.14 -16.19 -2.94
N PHE A 162 12.01 -15.29 -1.94
CA PHE A 162 12.95 -14.19 -1.76
C PHE A 162 14.15 -14.64 -0.94
N GLU A 163 15.34 -14.60 -1.54
CA GLU A 163 16.61 -14.62 -0.79
C GLU A 163 16.78 -13.27 -0.08
N THR A 164 17.07 -13.32 1.23
CA THR A 164 17.13 -12.12 2.08
C THR A 164 18.56 -11.77 2.44
N PHE A 165 18.93 -10.52 2.22
CA PHE A 165 20.28 -9.99 2.52
C PHE A 165 20.19 -8.75 3.41
N ASP A 166 21.25 -8.51 4.21
CA ASP A 166 21.43 -7.22 4.89
C ASP A 166 21.80 -6.13 3.88
N SER A 167 21.32 -4.93 4.11
CA SER A 167 21.60 -3.77 3.25
C SER A 167 23.09 -3.35 3.21
N ASN A 168 23.93 -3.86 4.10
CA ASN A 168 25.35 -3.58 4.15
C ASN A 168 26.20 -4.67 3.50
N GLU A 169 25.57 -5.72 2.96
CA GLU A 169 26.24 -6.91 2.43
C GLU A 169 26.14 -6.96 0.90
N PHE A 170 26.95 -6.16 0.22
CA PHE A 170 26.96 -6.17 -1.25
C PHE A 170 27.53 -7.49 -1.81
N ASP A 171 28.61 -8.02 -1.25
CA ASP A 171 29.28 -9.22 -1.75
C ASP A 171 28.43 -10.50 -1.73
N PRO A 172 27.64 -10.79 -0.68
CA PRO A 172 26.67 -11.89 -0.69
C PRO A 172 25.60 -11.74 -1.78
N VAL A 173 25.07 -10.54 -1.97
CA VAL A 173 24.09 -10.27 -3.04
C VAL A 173 24.71 -10.53 -4.41
N TRP A 174 25.91 -10.02 -4.65
CA TRP A 174 26.61 -10.20 -5.91
C TRP A 174 26.90 -11.67 -6.19
N ARG A 175 27.41 -12.42 -5.20
CA ARG A 175 27.67 -13.87 -5.34
C ARG A 175 26.38 -14.64 -5.67
N HIS A 176 25.27 -14.33 -4.99
CA HIS A 176 23.99 -14.95 -5.27
C HIS A 176 23.55 -14.70 -6.72
N LEU A 177 23.64 -13.46 -7.20
CA LEU A 177 23.28 -13.10 -8.57
C LEU A 177 24.20 -13.75 -9.59
N SER A 178 25.51 -13.72 -9.38
CA SER A 178 26.51 -14.32 -10.29
C SER A 178 26.28 -15.83 -10.44
N THR A 179 25.98 -16.52 -9.35
CA THR A 179 25.68 -17.96 -9.39
C THR A 179 24.39 -18.26 -10.19
N ARG A 180 23.37 -17.42 -10.07
CA ARG A 180 22.10 -17.58 -10.77
C ARG A 180 22.17 -17.21 -12.25
N LEU A 181 23.01 -16.25 -12.59
CA LEU A 181 23.22 -15.77 -13.95
C LEU A 181 24.30 -16.57 -14.70
N SER A 182 24.96 -17.52 -14.05
CA SER A 182 26.08 -18.32 -14.61
C SER A 182 27.22 -17.44 -15.17
N VAL A 183 27.51 -16.30 -14.49
CA VAL A 183 28.56 -15.34 -14.83
C VAL A 183 29.75 -15.51 -13.88
#